data_94a280da73e76afbbff32cc14c06ea9d
#
_entry.id   94a280da73e76afbbff32cc14c06ea9d
#
_cell.length_a   1.000
_cell.length_b   1.000
_cell.length_c   1.000
_cell.angle_alpha   90.00
_cell.angle_beta   90.00
_cell.angle_gamma   90.00
#
_symmetry.space_group_name_H-M   'P 1'
#
loop_
_entity.id
_entity.type
_entity.pdbx_description
1 polymer ?
#
loop_
_entity_poly.entity_id
_entity_poly.type
_entity_poly.pdbx_seq_one_letter_code
_entity_poly.pdbx_strand_id
1 'polypeptide(L)'
;MIQENILELVKYGLSTGLVDPEDKVYTINRLLELFQVDEIEDAVFEKVENLPAWTQEEAEGKLEGILAEMMDYSYENGLMAENSIVYKDLFDTKIMGCLVPEPSSVRKTFRDLYEHTSPLAATDYFYKLSCDSNYIRRQRIKKDRKWTTDTEFGTLDITINLSKPEKDPKAIAAAKNAKQSAYPKCQLCKENEGYAGRVNHPARQNHRIIPLTINNSDWFFQYSPYVYYNEHCIVFNSRHTPMKIERATFGKLLDFVTQFPHYFVGSNADLPIVGGSILSHDHFQGGHYTFAMAKAPIEKELQFEGFSDVKAGIVKWPMSVIRISGPDKERLIELADKILLKWRGYTDEEAFIYAETDGEPHNTITPIARRRGDDFELDLVLRNNITTEEHPLGVYHPHAKLHHIKKENIGLIEVMGLAVLPARLKDEMAELADALVNGTDLRATETLASHAEWAEGFLPKYDKITKDNVMDILHEEIGLVFNEVLQDAGVYKCTPEGRKAFERFIAAV
;
A
#
# COMPACT_ATOMS: atom_id res chain seq x y z
N MET A 1 25.23 14.69 -25.50
CA MET A 1 24.65 13.82 -24.43
C MET A 1 23.38 14.45 -23.86
N ILE A 2 23.42 15.55 -23.07
CA ILE A 2 22.18 16.07 -22.44
C ILE A 2 21.11 16.55 -23.44
N GLN A 3 21.49 17.18 -24.55
CA GLN A 3 20.56 17.58 -25.59
C GLN A 3 19.82 16.37 -26.20
N GLU A 4 20.55 15.26 -26.42
CA GLU A 4 19.96 14.00 -26.90
C GLU A 4 19.00 13.41 -25.87
N ASN A 5 19.39 13.33 -24.59
CA ASN A 5 18.52 12.83 -23.53
C ASN A 5 17.24 13.66 -23.38
N ILE A 6 17.31 15.00 -23.52
CA ILE A 6 16.14 15.88 -23.52
C ILE A 6 15.17 15.47 -24.64
N LEU A 7 15.67 15.33 -25.86
CA LEU A 7 14.83 14.96 -27.01
C LEU A 7 14.28 13.54 -26.89
N GLU A 8 15.08 12.58 -26.42
CA GLU A 8 14.63 11.21 -26.17
C GLU A 8 13.58 11.14 -25.06
N LEU A 9 13.71 11.95 -24.00
CA LEU A 9 12.70 12.04 -22.95
C LEU A 9 11.38 12.64 -23.45
N VAL A 10 11.45 13.65 -24.32
CA VAL A 10 10.25 14.18 -24.98
C VAL A 10 9.64 13.15 -25.92
N LYS A 11 10.45 12.40 -26.66
CA LYS A 11 9.99 11.27 -27.49
C LYS A 11 9.30 10.20 -26.64
N TYR A 12 9.84 9.89 -25.44
CA TYR A 12 9.17 9.05 -24.46
C TYR A 12 7.77 9.59 -24.13
N GLY A 13 7.67 10.89 -23.80
CA GLY A 13 6.40 11.55 -23.45
C GLY A 13 5.36 11.46 -24.58
N LEU A 14 5.79 11.68 -25.82
CA LEU A 14 4.93 11.55 -27.00
C LEU A 14 4.50 10.10 -27.25
N SER A 15 5.40 9.14 -27.11
CA SER A 15 5.13 7.70 -27.35
C SER A 15 4.18 7.11 -26.32
N THR A 16 4.22 7.58 -25.08
CA THR A 16 3.32 7.16 -23.99
C THR A 16 2.00 7.95 -23.94
N GLY A 17 1.90 9.05 -24.69
CA GLY A 17 0.79 9.97 -24.61
C GLY A 17 0.78 10.86 -23.37
N LEU A 18 1.90 10.93 -22.65
CA LEU A 18 2.09 11.81 -21.50
C LEU A 18 2.23 13.27 -21.93
N VAL A 19 2.85 13.51 -23.10
CA VAL A 19 2.98 14.81 -23.76
C VAL A 19 2.11 14.84 -25.00
N ASP A 20 1.24 15.84 -25.12
CA ASP A 20 0.49 16.09 -26.32
C ASP A 20 1.44 16.54 -27.45
N PRO A 21 1.26 16.11 -28.72
CA PRO A 21 2.07 16.60 -29.83
C PRO A 21 2.11 18.13 -29.95
N GLU A 22 1.05 18.83 -29.59
CA GLU A 22 1.00 20.30 -29.60
C GLU A 22 1.90 20.94 -28.54
N ASP A 23 2.17 20.21 -27.43
CA ASP A 23 3.02 20.65 -26.30
C ASP A 23 4.50 20.28 -26.47
N LYS A 24 4.91 19.65 -27.58
CA LYS A 24 6.27 19.16 -27.80
C LYS A 24 7.34 20.23 -27.59
N VAL A 25 7.19 21.37 -28.29
CA VAL A 25 8.19 22.47 -28.22
C VAL A 25 8.22 23.10 -26.83
N TYR A 26 7.06 23.29 -26.23
CA TYR A 26 6.95 23.81 -24.87
C TYR A 26 7.67 22.90 -23.86
N THR A 27 7.50 21.60 -23.96
CA THR A 27 8.15 20.62 -23.09
C THR A 27 9.66 20.60 -23.27
N ILE A 28 10.15 20.69 -24.53
CA ILE A 28 11.59 20.82 -24.81
C ILE A 28 12.14 22.05 -24.10
N ASN A 29 11.51 23.22 -24.25
CA ASN A 29 11.99 24.46 -23.66
C ASN A 29 12.00 24.43 -22.12
N ARG A 30 11.03 23.78 -21.49
CA ARG A 30 11.04 23.57 -20.02
C ARG A 30 12.21 22.70 -19.56
N LEU A 31 12.58 21.69 -20.33
CA LEU A 31 13.72 20.84 -20.03
C LEU A 31 15.05 21.59 -20.27
N LEU A 32 15.16 22.39 -21.34
CA LEU A 32 16.32 23.23 -21.59
C LEU A 32 16.56 24.20 -20.43
N GLU A 33 15.51 24.90 -19.96
CA GLU A 33 15.58 25.77 -18.78
C GLU A 33 16.05 25.00 -17.54
N LEU A 34 15.47 23.81 -17.29
CA LEU A 34 15.81 22.99 -16.13
C LEU A 34 17.28 22.58 -16.10
N PHE A 35 17.85 22.24 -17.26
CA PHE A 35 19.23 21.80 -17.40
C PHE A 35 20.22 22.94 -17.70
N GLN A 36 19.72 24.19 -17.80
CA GLN A 36 20.51 25.38 -18.11
C GLN A 36 21.27 25.23 -19.44
N VAL A 37 20.57 24.71 -20.44
CA VAL A 37 21.08 24.52 -21.82
C VAL A 37 20.38 25.53 -22.72
N ASP A 38 21.13 26.34 -23.44
CA ASP A 38 20.59 27.47 -24.23
C ASP A 38 20.02 27.02 -25.58
N GLU A 39 20.53 25.92 -26.16
CA GLU A 39 20.15 25.46 -27.50
C GLU A 39 20.25 23.95 -27.69
N ILE A 40 19.65 23.43 -28.75
CA ILE A 40 19.88 22.07 -29.25
C ILE A 40 20.49 22.20 -30.63
N GLU A 41 21.62 21.54 -30.85
CA GLU A 41 22.30 21.49 -32.13
C GLU A 41 21.42 20.78 -33.18
N ASP A 42 21.33 21.34 -34.39
CA ASP A 42 20.52 20.80 -35.49
C ASP A 42 20.84 19.32 -35.76
N ALA A 43 22.10 18.93 -35.70
CA ALA A 43 22.56 17.56 -35.93
C ALA A 43 22.01 16.58 -34.87
N VAL A 44 21.89 17.03 -33.61
CA VAL A 44 21.32 16.23 -32.52
C VAL A 44 19.80 16.11 -32.69
N PHE A 45 19.16 17.21 -33.08
CA PHE A 45 17.73 17.22 -33.35
C PHE A 45 17.37 16.25 -34.51
N GLU A 46 18.06 16.35 -35.63
CA GLU A 46 17.88 15.45 -36.79
C GLU A 46 18.12 13.98 -36.42
N LYS A 47 19.17 13.71 -35.62
CA LYS A 47 19.48 12.34 -35.16
C LYS A 47 18.30 11.72 -34.42
N VAL A 48 17.71 12.43 -33.45
CA VAL A 48 16.64 11.88 -32.62
C VAL A 48 15.30 11.81 -33.37
N GLU A 49 15.00 12.80 -34.23
CA GLU A 49 13.80 12.78 -35.06
C GLU A 49 13.81 11.60 -36.05
N ASN A 50 14.97 11.21 -36.55
CA ASN A 50 15.13 10.08 -37.47
C ASN A 50 15.09 8.70 -36.76
N LEU A 51 15.07 8.65 -35.43
CA LEU A 51 14.87 7.38 -34.72
C LEU A 51 13.46 6.83 -35.00
N PRO A 52 13.30 5.50 -35.12
CA PRO A 52 11.97 4.89 -35.27
C PRO A 52 11.02 5.33 -34.17
N ALA A 53 9.74 5.38 -34.45
CA ALA A 53 8.72 5.55 -33.40
C ALA A 53 8.85 4.42 -32.37
N TRP A 54 8.74 4.75 -31.09
CA TRP A 54 8.77 3.74 -30.03
C TRP A 54 7.36 3.25 -29.72
N THR A 55 7.24 1.96 -29.53
CA THR A 55 6.05 1.39 -28.87
C THR A 55 6.01 1.82 -27.42
N GLN A 56 4.87 1.66 -26.75
CA GLN A 56 4.74 1.91 -25.32
C GLN A 56 5.80 1.13 -24.51
N GLU A 57 5.99 -0.17 -24.80
CA GLU A 57 6.93 -1.04 -24.10
C GLU A 57 8.40 -0.61 -24.32
N GLU A 58 8.76 -0.26 -25.56
CA GLU A 58 10.11 0.24 -25.86
C GLU A 58 10.41 1.56 -25.14
N ALA A 59 9.44 2.49 -25.12
CA ALA A 59 9.56 3.74 -24.41
C ALA A 59 9.76 3.52 -22.91
N GLU A 60 8.95 2.65 -22.30
CA GLU A 60 9.08 2.30 -20.88
C GLU A 60 10.44 1.66 -20.55
N GLY A 61 10.97 0.82 -21.45
CA GLY A 61 12.28 0.19 -21.27
C GLY A 61 13.45 1.19 -21.30
N LYS A 62 13.30 2.32 -21.99
CA LYS A 62 14.35 3.34 -22.15
C LYS A 62 14.38 4.37 -21.02
N LEU A 63 13.26 4.61 -20.35
CA LEU A 63 13.11 5.70 -19.39
C LEU A 63 14.18 5.69 -18.26
N GLU A 64 14.47 4.51 -17.69
CA GLU A 64 15.45 4.40 -16.59
C GLU A 64 16.85 4.84 -17.03
N GLY A 65 17.28 4.42 -18.23
CA GLY A 65 18.58 4.81 -18.80
C GLY A 65 18.65 6.30 -19.08
N ILE A 66 17.64 6.87 -19.73
CA ILE A 66 17.55 8.31 -20.02
C ILE A 66 17.64 9.12 -18.73
N LEU A 67 16.83 8.79 -17.73
CA LEU A 67 16.85 9.51 -16.45
C LEU A 67 18.16 9.34 -15.68
N ALA A 68 18.81 8.17 -15.75
CA ALA A 68 20.10 7.94 -15.10
C ALA A 68 21.18 8.86 -15.67
N GLU A 69 21.29 8.94 -16.99
CA GLU A 69 22.23 9.83 -17.67
C GLU A 69 21.95 11.31 -17.37
N MET A 70 20.67 11.71 -17.37
CA MET A 70 20.26 13.08 -17.03
C MET A 70 20.60 13.44 -15.57
N MET A 71 20.48 12.50 -14.63
CA MET A 71 20.85 12.72 -13.24
C MET A 71 22.36 12.79 -13.03
N ASP A 72 23.14 11.95 -13.73
CA ASP A 72 24.60 12.01 -13.68
C ASP A 72 25.10 13.36 -14.23
N TYR A 73 24.57 13.81 -15.38
CA TYR A 73 24.82 15.16 -15.91
C TYR A 73 24.49 16.24 -14.87
N SER A 74 23.34 16.13 -14.20
CA SER A 74 22.89 17.12 -13.23
C SER A 74 23.82 17.24 -12.03
N TYR A 75 24.37 16.12 -11.56
CA TYR A 75 25.35 16.11 -10.48
C TYR A 75 26.68 16.71 -10.92
N GLU A 76 27.20 16.31 -12.08
CA GLU A 76 28.47 16.77 -12.65
C GLU A 76 28.47 18.29 -12.93
N ASN A 77 27.29 18.85 -13.28
CA ASN A 77 27.14 20.27 -13.58
C ASN A 77 26.58 21.10 -12.40
N GLY A 78 26.53 20.54 -11.20
CA GLY A 78 26.15 21.27 -9.98
C GLY A 78 24.66 21.62 -9.86
N LEU A 79 23.80 21.02 -10.69
CA LEU A 79 22.33 21.18 -10.61
C LEU A 79 21.72 20.36 -9.48
N MET A 80 22.42 19.32 -9.02
CA MET A 80 22.04 18.46 -7.90
C MET A 80 23.15 18.50 -6.83
N ALA A 81 22.77 18.75 -5.57
CA ALA A 81 23.75 19.01 -4.49
C ALA A 81 24.55 17.77 -4.06
N GLU A 82 23.94 16.57 -4.12
CA GLU A 82 24.55 15.30 -3.73
C GLU A 82 24.13 14.17 -4.66
N ASN A 83 25.05 13.22 -4.88
CA ASN A 83 24.77 11.99 -5.66
C ASN A 83 24.20 10.89 -4.76
N SER A 84 23.10 11.17 -4.07
CA SER A 84 22.40 10.19 -3.23
C SER A 84 21.00 9.91 -3.75
N ILE A 85 20.41 8.76 -3.36
CA ILE A 85 19.08 8.34 -3.80
C ILE A 85 18.01 9.40 -3.49
N VAL A 86 18.14 10.11 -2.37
CA VAL A 86 17.19 11.17 -1.96
C VAL A 86 17.22 12.34 -2.93
N TYR A 87 18.42 12.83 -3.27
CA TYR A 87 18.57 13.94 -4.22
C TYR A 87 18.22 13.53 -5.65
N LYS A 88 18.57 12.29 -6.06
CA LYS A 88 18.13 11.72 -7.34
C LYS A 88 16.59 11.67 -7.42
N ASP A 89 15.91 11.22 -6.37
CA ASP A 89 14.44 11.18 -6.33
C ASP A 89 13.79 12.56 -6.36
N LEU A 90 14.41 13.57 -5.79
CA LEU A 90 13.94 14.95 -5.88
C LEU A 90 14.11 15.50 -7.30
N PHE A 91 15.24 15.22 -7.94
CA PHE A 91 15.56 15.79 -9.24
C PHE A 91 14.85 15.08 -10.40
N ASP A 92 14.80 13.75 -10.42
CA ASP A 92 14.08 13.02 -11.45
C ASP A 92 12.57 13.31 -11.44
N THR A 93 12.00 13.52 -10.24
CA THR A 93 10.61 13.95 -10.10
C THR A 93 10.39 15.35 -10.71
N LYS A 94 11.39 16.25 -10.57
CA LYS A 94 11.38 17.58 -11.19
C LYS A 94 11.48 17.48 -12.71
N ILE A 95 12.36 16.60 -13.24
CA ILE A 95 12.48 16.32 -14.68
C ILE A 95 11.14 15.83 -15.24
N MET A 96 10.58 14.77 -14.65
CA MET A 96 9.32 14.20 -15.10
C MET A 96 8.13 15.18 -14.97
N GLY A 97 8.19 16.07 -13.99
CA GLY A 97 7.20 17.15 -13.82
C GLY A 97 7.12 18.10 -15.01
N CYS A 98 8.16 18.17 -15.87
CA CYS A 98 8.10 18.94 -17.11
C CYS A 98 7.21 18.30 -18.19
N LEU A 99 6.96 17.00 -18.10
CA LEU A 99 6.19 16.24 -19.09
C LEU A 99 4.72 16.06 -18.68
N VAL A 100 4.42 16.11 -17.39
CA VAL A 100 3.10 15.75 -16.87
C VAL A 100 2.09 16.87 -17.15
N PRO A 101 0.91 16.59 -17.75
CA PRO A 101 -0.12 17.57 -18.00
C PRO A 101 -0.57 18.31 -16.74
N GLU A 102 -1.05 19.53 -16.90
CA GLU A 102 -1.58 20.34 -15.80
C GLU A 102 -2.74 19.62 -15.07
N PRO A 103 -2.91 19.83 -13.74
CA PRO A 103 -3.97 19.20 -12.97
C PRO A 103 -5.37 19.36 -13.56
N SER A 104 -5.65 20.53 -14.15
CA SER A 104 -6.95 20.82 -14.79
C SER A 104 -7.21 19.93 -16.00
N SER A 105 -6.19 19.69 -16.83
CA SER A 105 -6.29 18.82 -18.01
C SER A 105 -6.52 17.37 -17.60
N VAL A 106 -5.75 16.88 -16.61
CA VAL A 106 -5.91 15.51 -16.10
C VAL A 106 -7.31 15.28 -15.51
N ARG A 107 -7.79 16.22 -14.70
CA ARG A 107 -9.13 16.15 -14.08
C ARG A 107 -10.25 16.22 -15.12
N LYS A 108 -10.07 17.02 -16.17
CA LYS A 108 -11.03 17.08 -17.28
C LYS A 108 -11.11 15.74 -18.00
N THR A 109 -9.97 15.19 -18.43
CA THR A 109 -9.91 13.89 -19.12
C THR A 109 -10.49 12.77 -18.26
N PHE A 110 -10.14 12.72 -16.97
CA PHE A 110 -10.68 11.73 -16.04
C PHE A 110 -12.21 11.82 -15.97
N ARG A 111 -12.77 13.04 -15.82
CA ARG A 111 -14.21 13.27 -15.76
C ARG A 111 -14.91 12.88 -17.05
N ASP A 112 -14.36 13.30 -18.18
CA ASP A 112 -14.93 12.98 -19.49
C ASP A 112 -14.99 11.46 -19.71
N LEU A 113 -13.95 10.72 -19.34
CA LEU A 113 -13.93 9.25 -19.40
C LEU A 113 -14.94 8.63 -18.43
N TYR A 114 -15.00 9.14 -17.21
CA TYR A 114 -15.91 8.64 -16.17
C TYR A 114 -17.38 8.81 -16.59
N GLU A 115 -17.75 9.98 -17.12
CA GLU A 115 -19.15 10.32 -17.47
C GLU A 115 -19.58 9.72 -18.81
N HIS A 116 -18.68 9.61 -19.78
CA HIS A 116 -19.05 9.25 -21.16
C HIS A 116 -18.56 7.87 -21.60
N THR A 117 -17.72 7.21 -20.81
CA THR A 117 -17.23 5.85 -21.12
C THR A 117 -17.52 4.91 -19.97
N SER A 118 -16.75 4.97 -18.89
CA SER A 118 -16.97 4.19 -17.68
C SER A 118 -16.03 4.63 -16.54
N PRO A 119 -16.37 4.32 -15.25
CA PRO A 119 -15.45 4.46 -14.15
C PRO A 119 -14.13 3.71 -14.35
N LEU A 120 -14.17 2.52 -14.96
CA LEU A 120 -12.97 1.73 -15.27
C LEU A 120 -12.05 2.46 -16.26
N ALA A 121 -12.59 3.00 -17.36
CA ALA A 121 -11.79 3.74 -18.33
C ALA A 121 -11.11 4.97 -17.71
N ALA A 122 -11.78 5.64 -16.77
CA ALA A 122 -11.22 6.80 -16.06
C ALA A 122 -10.06 6.36 -15.12
N THR A 123 -10.22 5.27 -14.38
CA THR A 123 -9.16 4.74 -13.50
C THR A 123 -7.98 4.18 -14.29
N ASP A 124 -8.22 3.48 -15.42
CA ASP A 124 -7.17 2.99 -16.32
C ASP A 124 -6.31 4.13 -16.86
N TYR A 125 -6.97 5.21 -17.34
CA TYR A 125 -6.26 6.41 -17.77
C TYR A 125 -5.38 6.99 -16.66
N PHE A 126 -5.93 7.15 -15.46
CA PHE A 126 -5.22 7.78 -14.36
C PHE A 126 -4.10 6.89 -13.78
N TYR A 127 -4.29 5.57 -13.79
CA TYR A 127 -3.25 4.62 -13.42
C TYR A 127 -2.10 4.64 -14.43
N LYS A 128 -2.43 4.60 -15.74
CA LYS A 128 -1.44 4.73 -16.82
C LYS A 128 -0.64 6.03 -16.68
N LEU A 129 -1.30 7.17 -16.48
CA LEU A 129 -0.63 8.46 -16.26
C LEU A 129 0.29 8.42 -15.05
N SER A 130 -0.13 7.81 -13.94
CA SER A 130 0.68 7.66 -12.72
C SER A 130 1.92 6.79 -12.94
N CYS A 131 1.84 5.80 -13.82
CA CYS A 131 2.96 4.98 -14.24
C CYS A 131 3.89 5.73 -15.20
N ASP A 132 3.36 6.33 -16.25
CA ASP A 132 4.15 6.97 -17.30
C ASP A 132 4.83 8.26 -16.82
N SER A 133 4.24 8.94 -15.85
CA SER A 133 4.89 10.07 -15.17
C SER A 133 6.04 9.67 -14.22
N ASN A 134 6.37 8.38 -14.12
CA ASN A 134 7.33 7.83 -13.15
C ASN A 134 7.00 8.16 -11.69
N TYR A 135 5.76 8.55 -11.39
CA TYR A 135 5.26 8.65 -10.02
C TYR A 135 5.19 7.25 -9.39
N ILE A 136 4.66 6.28 -10.12
CA ILE A 136 4.80 4.85 -9.85
C ILE A 136 6.08 4.36 -10.54
N ARG A 137 7.11 4.07 -9.76
CA ARG A 137 8.44 3.67 -10.24
C ARG A 137 8.47 2.19 -10.59
N ARG A 138 7.92 1.84 -11.78
CA ARG A 138 7.76 0.45 -12.23
C ARG A 138 9.03 -0.38 -12.13
N GLN A 139 10.20 0.20 -12.45
CA GLN A 139 11.48 -0.52 -12.40
C GLN A 139 11.93 -0.86 -10.96
N ARG A 140 11.55 -0.04 -9.98
CA ARG A 140 11.80 -0.37 -8.57
C ARG A 140 10.87 -1.49 -8.11
N ILE A 141 9.58 -1.43 -8.49
CA ILE A 141 8.57 -2.43 -8.13
C ILE A 141 8.91 -3.81 -8.72
N LYS A 142 9.51 -3.88 -9.91
CA LYS A 142 10.00 -5.13 -10.51
C LYS A 142 11.07 -5.84 -9.66
N LYS A 143 11.71 -5.15 -8.72
CA LYS A 143 12.71 -5.73 -7.81
C LYS A 143 12.06 -6.46 -6.64
N ASP A 144 10.79 -6.17 -6.31
CA ASP A 144 10.08 -6.83 -5.23
C ASP A 144 10.06 -8.35 -5.44
N ARG A 145 10.21 -9.10 -4.34
CA ARG A 145 10.08 -10.55 -4.35
C ARG A 145 8.66 -10.91 -3.94
N LYS A 146 7.96 -11.65 -4.79
CA LYS A 146 6.55 -11.98 -4.60
C LYS A 146 6.32 -13.48 -4.79
N TRP A 147 5.57 -14.08 -3.89
CA TRP A 147 5.12 -15.48 -3.99
C TRP A 147 3.80 -15.65 -3.23
N THR A 148 3.25 -16.84 -3.29
CA THR A 148 2.04 -17.21 -2.55
C THR A 148 2.30 -18.43 -1.68
N THR A 149 1.57 -18.55 -0.56
CA THR A 149 1.61 -19.71 0.33
C THR A 149 0.20 -20.15 0.64
N ASP A 150 -0.08 -21.44 0.45
CA ASP A 150 -1.37 -22.03 0.77
C ASP A 150 -1.49 -22.31 2.26
N THR A 151 -2.65 -21.95 2.83
CA THR A 151 -2.98 -22.19 4.24
C THR A 151 -4.39 -22.76 4.37
N GLU A 152 -4.76 -23.21 5.57
CA GLU A 152 -6.13 -23.63 5.86
C GLU A 152 -7.20 -22.52 5.67
N PHE A 153 -6.77 -21.25 5.63
CA PHE A 153 -7.61 -20.07 5.45
C PHE A 153 -7.64 -19.55 4.01
N GLY A 154 -6.85 -20.15 3.12
CA GLY A 154 -6.72 -19.78 1.72
C GLY A 154 -5.27 -19.43 1.37
N THR A 155 -5.05 -19.01 0.13
CA THR A 155 -3.73 -18.67 -0.42
C THR A 155 -3.36 -17.24 -0.03
N LEU A 156 -2.33 -17.06 0.79
CA LEU A 156 -1.79 -15.77 1.20
C LEU A 156 -0.80 -15.24 0.16
N ASP A 157 -0.81 -13.93 -0.06
CA ASP A 157 0.18 -13.23 -0.87
C ASP A 157 1.33 -12.75 0.01
N ILE A 158 2.58 -13.02 -0.39
CA ILE A 158 3.77 -12.61 0.35
C ILE A 158 4.64 -11.72 -0.53
N THR A 159 5.07 -10.59 0.01
CA THR A 159 5.93 -9.64 -0.71
C THR A 159 7.07 -9.17 0.19
N ILE A 160 8.32 -9.35 -0.23
CA ILE A 160 9.46 -8.58 0.30
C ILE A 160 9.53 -7.30 -0.52
N ASN A 161 9.23 -6.17 0.12
CA ASN A 161 9.18 -4.88 -0.55
C ASN A 161 10.58 -4.28 -0.68
N LEU A 162 11.05 -4.17 -1.92
CA LEU A 162 12.33 -3.57 -2.30
C LEU A 162 12.15 -2.23 -3.03
N SER A 163 10.92 -1.84 -3.30
CA SER A 163 10.59 -0.61 -4.04
C SER A 163 10.72 0.65 -3.19
N LYS A 164 10.59 0.51 -1.86
CA LYS A 164 10.80 1.61 -0.91
C LYS A 164 12.29 1.72 -0.61
N PRO A 165 12.97 2.82 -1.03
CA PRO A 165 14.40 2.97 -0.77
C PRO A 165 14.69 2.98 0.72
N GLU A 166 15.66 2.20 1.16
CA GLU A 166 16.22 2.36 2.49
C GLU A 166 16.97 3.69 2.57
N LYS A 167 16.72 4.44 3.64
CA LYS A 167 17.41 5.71 3.84
C LYS A 167 18.82 5.42 4.34
N ASP A 168 19.81 5.90 3.60
CA ASP A 168 21.18 5.84 4.03
C ASP A 168 21.37 6.69 5.33
N PRO A 169 22.32 6.32 6.23
CA PRO A 169 22.55 7.05 7.47
C PRO A 169 22.82 8.55 7.29
N LYS A 170 23.45 8.97 6.20
CA LYS A 170 23.69 10.39 5.89
C LYS A 170 22.39 11.09 5.54
N ALA A 171 21.49 10.45 4.75
CA ALA A 171 20.18 10.98 4.42
C ALA A 171 19.28 11.08 5.67
N ILE A 172 19.38 10.13 6.60
CA ILE A 172 18.68 10.19 7.90
C ILE A 172 19.17 11.40 8.72
N ALA A 173 20.48 11.59 8.81
CA ALA A 173 21.09 12.72 9.53
C ALA A 173 20.72 14.06 8.87
N ALA A 174 20.79 14.17 7.55
CA ALA A 174 20.37 15.35 6.80
C ALA A 174 18.88 15.68 7.03
N ALA A 175 18.01 14.67 6.99
CA ALA A 175 16.57 14.82 7.25
C ALA A 175 16.28 15.29 8.69
N LYS A 176 17.04 14.80 9.68
CA LYS A 176 16.91 15.21 11.09
C LYS A 176 17.32 16.66 11.30
N ASN A 177 18.34 17.12 10.58
CA ASN A 177 18.87 18.48 10.66
C ASN A 177 18.15 19.48 9.73
N ALA A 178 17.29 19.00 8.83
CA ALA A 178 16.56 19.84 7.90
C ALA A 178 15.55 20.75 8.61
N LYS A 179 15.35 21.96 8.08
CA LYS A 179 14.34 22.88 8.57
C LYS A 179 12.97 22.22 8.53
N GLN A 180 12.30 22.16 9.67
CA GLN A 180 10.93 21.67 9.76
C GLN A 180 9.97 22.66 9.06
N SER A 181 9.04 22.11 8.30
CA SER A 181 8.01 22.89 7.60
C SER A 181 6.65 22.21 7.81
N ALA A 182 5.65 23.03 8.09
CA ALA A 182 4.26 22.58 8.19
C ALA A 182 3.54 22.54 6.82
N TYR A 183 4.28 22.70 5.71
CA TYR A 183 3.72 22.67 4.35
C TYR A 183 4.53 21.71 3.46
N PRO A 184 3.88 20.71 2.86
CA PRO A 184 2.56 20.14 3.26
C PRO A 184 2.59 19.60 4.69
N LYS A 185 1.45 19.54 5.38
CA LYS A 185 1.37 19.05 6.77
C LYS A 185 1.72 17.56 6.89
N CYS A 186 1.30 16.74 5.91
CA CYS A 186 1.68 15.33 5.79
C CYS A 186 1.72 14.89 4.33
N GLN A 187 2.09 13.63 4.09
CA GLN A 187 2.23 13.08 2.73
C GLN A 187 0.89 12.89 2.00
N LEU A 188 -0.25 12.96 2.69
CA LEU A 188 -1.59 12.82 2.12
C LEU A 188 -2.29 14.16 1.87
N CYS A 189 -1.71 15.29 2.29
CA CYS A 189 -2.33 16.59 2.04
C CYS A 189 -2.35 16.92 0.54
N LYS A 190 -3.45 17.53 0.07
CA LYS A 190 -3.61 17.96 -1.33
C LYS A 190 -2.50 18.92 -1.81
N GLU A 191 -1.88 19.62 -0.90
CA GLU A 191 -0.75 20.52 -1.14
C GLU A 191 0.52 19.79 -1.62
N ASN A 192 0.52 18.45 -1.63
CA ASN A 192 1.59 17.67 -2.25
C ASN A 192 1.54 17.72 -3.79
N GLU A 193 0.37 17.93 -4.41
CA GLU A 193 0.27 17.99 -5.87
C GLU A 193 1.19 19.10 -6.43
N GLY A 194 2.17 18.72 -7.24
CA GLY A 194 3.16 19.64 -7.79
C GLY A 194 4.25 20.11 -6.83
N TYR A 195 4.29 19.62 -5.57
CA TYR A 195 5.26 20.07 -4.58
C TYR A 195 6.69 19.59 -4.91
N ALA A 196 7.65 20.53 -4.84
CA ALA A 196 9.05 20.25 -5.20
C ALA A 196 9.78 19.26 -4.27
N GLY A 197 9.23 19.02 -3.09
CA GLY A 197 9.90 18.18 -2.11
C GLY A 197 11.05 18.84 -1.38
N ARG A 198 11.68 18.09 -0.49
CA ARG A 198 12.89 18.43 0.25
C ARG A 198 13.47 17.15 0.86
N VAL A 199 14.67 17.18 1.41
CA VAL A 199 15.37 15.99 1.94
C VAL A 199 14.54 15.15 2.92
N ASN A 200 13.65 15.79 3.68
CA ASN A 200 12.76 15.11 4.63
C ASN A 200 11.29 15.01 4.18
N HIS A 201 10.98 15.38 2.93
CA HIS A 201 9.63 15.26 2.37
C HIS A 201 9.70 14.98 0.85
N PRO A 202 9.01 13.96 0.33
CA PRO A 202 9.16 13.55 -1.07
C PRO A 202 8.68 14.63 -2.05
N ALA A 203 9.34 14.71 -3.20
CA ALA A 203 8.89 15.50 -4.34
C ALA A 203 7.64 14.89 -4.99
N ARG A 204 6.79 15.74 -5.58
CA ARG A 204 5.48 15.39 -6.16
C ARG A 204 5.14 16.22 -7.39
N GLN A 205 6.12 16.76 -8.13
CA GLN A 205 5.86 17.55 -9.34
C GLN A 205 5.19 16.71 -10.44
N ASN A 206 5.50 15.43 -10.49
CA ASN A 206 4.92 14.45 -11.41
C ASN A 206 3.64 13.76 -10.89
N HIS A 207 3.14 14.17 -9.75
CA HIS A 207 1.95 13.61 -9.10
C HIS A 207 0.70 14.44 -9.39
N ARG A 208 -0.43 13.75 -9.59
CA ARG A 208 -1.77 14.35 -9.75
C ARG A 208 -2.76 13.68 -8.82
N ILE A 209 -3.81 14.42 -8.47
CA ILE A 209 -4.92 13.95 -7.62
C ILE A 209 -6.26 14.26 -8.28
N ILE A 210 -7.23 13.37 -8.10
CA ILE A 210 -8.58 13.51 -8.63
C ILE A 210 -9.53 13.91 -7.50
N PRO A 211 -10.26 15.03 -7.61
CA PRO A 211 -11.27 15.40 -6.62
C PRO A 211 -12.48 14.47 -6.72
N LEU A 212 -12.97 14.02 -5.57
CA LEU A 212 -14.17 13.20 -5.42
C LEU A 212 -15.09 13.83 -4.38
N THR A 213 -16.39 13.60 -4.56
CA THR A 213 -17.39 13.84 -3.51
C THR A 213 -17.81 12.50 -2.93
N ILE A 214 -17.53 12.29 -1.65
CA ILE A 214 -17.87 11.05 -0.93
C ILE A 214 -18.71 11.42 0.28
N ASN A 215 -19.91 10.84 0.37
CA ASN A 215 -20.85 11.09 1.45
C ASN A 215 -21.03 12.60 1.72
N ASN A 216 -21.30 13.39 0.66
CA ASN A 216 -21.47 14.84 0.65
C ASN A 216 -20.28 15.63 1.22
N SER A 217 -19.08 15.13 1.13
CA SER A 217 -17.85 15.81 1.55
C SER A 217 -16.75 15.71 0.49
N ASP A 218 -15.80 16.65 0.56
CA ASP A 218 -14.73 16.77 -0.43
C ASP A 218 -13.58 15.83 -0.09
N TRP A 219 -13.22 14.98 -1.03
CA TRP A 219 -12.14 14.01 -0.96
C TRP A 219 -11.25 14.10 -2.19
N PHE A 220 -10.11 13.40 -2.13
CA PHE A 220 -9.24 13.22 -3.28
C PHE A 220 -8.85 11.75 -3.42
N PHE A 221 -8.62 11.36 -4.66
CA PHE A 221 -8.16 10.06 -5.06
C PHE A 221 -6.78 10.16 -5.70
N GLN A 222 -5.86 9.27 -5.31
CA GLN A 222 -4.52 9.12 -5.87
C GLN A 222 -4.09 7.66 -5.83
N TYR A 223 -3.13 7.27 -6.69
CA TYR A 223 -2.46 5.99 -6.53
C TYR A 223 -1.33 6.07 -5.52
N SER A 224 -0.99 4.92 -4.91
CA SER A 224 0.19 4.78 -4.07
C SER A 224 1.43 4.56 -4.96
N PRO A 225 2.54 5.25 -4.72
CA PRO A 225 3.76 5.03 -5.50
C PRO A 225 4.42 3.66 -5.23
N TYR A 226 3.99 2.95 -4.18
CA TYR A 226 4.60 1.68 -3.76
C TYR A 226 3.92 0.44 -4.35
N VAL A 227 2.70 0.55 -4.84
CA VAL A 227 1.92 -0.51 -5.54
C VAL A 227 2.11 -1.90 -4.93
N TYR A 228 1.66 -2.08 -3.69
CA TYR A 228 1.72 -3.38 -3.03
C TYR A 228 0.85 -4.44 -3.74
N TYR A 229 -0.22 -4.01 -4.39
CA TYR A 229 -1.14 -4.79 -5.21
C TYR A 229 -1.65 -3.94 -6.39
N ASN A 230 -2.34 -4.57 -7.34
CA ASN A 230 -2.79 -3.87 -8.56
C ASN A 230 -3.64 -2.64 -8.25
N GLU A 231 -3.26 -1.52 -8.86
CA GLU A 231 -3.94 -0.23 -8.75
C GLU A 231 -4.14 0.24 -7.30
N HIS A 232 -3.16 -0.07 -6.41
CA HIS A 232 -3.19 0.39 -5.03
C HIS A 232 -3.40 1.89 -4.96
N CYS A 233 -4.53 2.32 -4.42
CA CYS A 233 -4.93 3.72 -4.34
C CYS A 233 -5.15 4.16 -2.89
N ILE A 234 -5.14 5.49 -2.72
CA ILE A 234 -5.43 6.17 -1.46
C ILE A 234 -6.51 7.20 -1.73
N VAL A 235 -7.56 7.15 -0.95
CA VAL A 235 -8.67 8.11 -0.97
C VAL A 235 -8.62 8.89 0.34
N PHE A 236 -8.41 10.20 0.28
CA PHE A 236 -8.11 11.00 1.47
C PHE A 236 -8.98 12.24 1.56
N ASN A 237 -9.30 12.63 2.80
CA ASN A 237 -10.11 13.79 3.10
C ASN A 237 -9.40 15.07 2.60
N SER A 238 -10.14 16.00 2.01
CA SER A 238 -9.61 17.30 1.56
C SER A 238 -9.06 18.15 2.71
N ARG A 239 -9.46 17.85 3.95
CA ARG A 239 -9.03 18.50 5.17
C ARG A 239 -8.12 17.57 5.97
N HIS A 240 -7.05 18.12 6.53
CA HIS A 240 -6.17 17.39 7.43
C HIS A 240 -6.84 17.22 8.80
N THR A 241 -7.65 16.17 8.92
CA THR A 241 -8.40 15.82 10.15
C THR A 241 -8.03 14.40 10.56
N PRO A 242 -7.96 14.08 11.87
CA PRO A 242 -7.65 12.74 12.34
C PRO A 242 -8.64 11.68 11.82
N MET A 243 -8.14 10.47 11.66
CA MET A 243 -8.97 9.29 11.36
C MET A 243 -9.92 9.00 12.51
N LYS A 244 -11.14 8.57 12.17
CA LYS A 244 -12.13 8.09 13.10
C LYS A 244 -13.01 7.05 12.45
N ILE A 245 -13.16 5.90 13.11
CA ILE A 245 -14.10 4.86 12.68
C ILE A 245 -15.44 5.13 13.38
N GLU A 246 -16.44 5.47 12.57
CA GLU A 246 -17.79 5.81 13.01
C GLU A 246 -18.80 5.46 11.91
N ARG A 247 -20.11 5.60 12.18
CA ARG A 247 -21.19 5.34 11.20
C ARG A 247 -20.91 5.95 9.82
N ALA A 248 -20.44 7.20 9.79
CA ALA A 248 -20.13 7.91 8.55
C ALA A 248 -19.02 7.22 7.73
N THR A 249 -18.08 6.52 8.39
CA THR A 249 -17.02 5.78 7.71
C THR A 249 -17.58 4.69 6.81
N PHE A 250 -18.56 3.90 7.29
CA PHE A 250 -19.21 2.87 6.49
C PHE A 250 -19.93 3.46 5.27
N GLY A 251 -20.62 4.58 5.47
CA GLY A 251 -21.26 5.31 4.37
C GLY A 251 -20.26 5.78 3.32
N LYS A 252 -19.11 6.33 3.74
CA LYS A 252 -18.04 6.78 2.85
C LYS A 252 -17.45 5.62 2.04
N LEU A 253 -17.17 4.48 2.66
CA LEU A 253 -16.64 3.30 1.99
C LEU A 253 -17.63 2.75 0.95
N LEU A 254 -18.91 2.62 1.30
CA LEU A 254 -19.95 2.14 0.41
C LEU A 254 -20.25 3.12 -0.74
N ASP A 255 -20.13 4.43 -0.49
CA ASP A 255 -20.27 5.43 -1.53
C ASP A 255 -19.12 5.38 -2.54
N PHE A 256 -17.89 5.17 -2.08
CA PHE A 256 -16.73 4.99 -2.98
C PHE A 256 -16.91 3.77 -3.91
N VAL A 257 -17.30 2.61 -3.38
CA VAL A 257 -17.52 1.41 -4.23
C VAL A 257 -18.81 1.49 -5.07
N THR A 258 -19.66 2.47 -4.82
CA THR A 258 -20.75 2.83 -5.73
C THR A 258 -20.20 3.56 -6.96
N GLN A 259 -19.26 4.50 -6.75
CA GLN A 259 -18.63 5.27 -7.81
C GLN A 259 -17.61 4.43 -8.62
N PHE A 260 -16.90 3.53 -7.95
CA PHE A 260 -15.87 2.65 -8.54
C PHE A 260 -16.16 1.17 -8.19
N PRO A 261 -17.15 0.54 -8.85
CA PRO A 261 -17.62 -0.81 -8.47
C PRO A 261 -16.60 -1.93 -8.72
N HIS A 262 -15.56 -1.67 -9.52
CA HIS A 262 -14.45 -2.60 -9.78
C HIS A 262 -13.35 -2.54 -8.70
N TYR A 263 -13.43 -1.59 -7.77
CA TYR A 263 -12.49 -1.46 -6.65
C TYR A 263 -13.08 -2.00 -5.34
N PHE A 264 -12.18 -2.45 -4.46
CA PHE A 264 -12.45 -2.48 -3.02
C PHE A 264 -11.93 -1.19 -2.38
N VAL A 265 -12.37 -0.88 -1.17
CA VAL A 265 -11.81 0.18 -0.33
C VAL A 265 -11.95 -0.20 1.14
N GLY A 266 -10.97 0.14 1.95
CA GLY A 266 -11.00 -0.11 3.39
C GLY A 266 -10.30 0.99 4.19
N SER A 267 -10.58 1.04 5.47
CA SER A 267 -9.92 1.93 6.42
C SER A 267 -9.00 1.17 7.36
N ASN A 268 -7.83 1.71 7.64
CA ASN A 268 -7.10 1.28 8.83
C ASN A 268 -7.94 1.57 10.08
N ALA A 269 -7.67 0.87 11.16
CA ALA A 269 -8.23 1.16 12.45
C ALA A 269 -7.74 2.54 12.96
N ASP A 270 -8.53 3.20 13.79
CA ASP A 270 -8.28 4.55 14.31
C ASP A 270 -7.54 4.60 15.66
N LEU A 271 -7.11 3.44 16.17
CA LEU A 271 -6.33 3.34 17.41
C LEU A 271 -4.85 3.00 17.11
N PRO A 272 -3.90 3.44 17.94
CA PRO A 272 -2.50 3.04 17.86
C PRO A 272 -2.33 1.51 17.87
N ILE A 273 -1.19 1.00 17.45
CA ILE A 273 -0.81 -0.43 17.41
C ILE A 273 -1.58 -1.22 16.34
N VAL A 274 -2.90 -1.05 16.25
CA VAL A 274 -3.78 -1.73 15.28
C VAL A 274 -4.16 -0.86 14.09
N GLY A 275 -3.75 0.41 14.08
CA GLY A 275 -3.97 1.38 13.00
C GLY A 275 -2.81 1.45 12.01
N GLY A 276 -2.99 2.27 10.98
CA GLY A 276 -1.95 2.60 10.00
C GLY A 276 -0.96 3.65 10.51
N SER A 277 0.02 3.99 9.66
CA SER A 277 1.09 4.92 10.01
C SER A 277 0.68 6.40 10.02
N ILE A 278 -0.45 6.79 9.44
CA ILE A 278 -0.93 8.18 9.34
C ILE A 278 -2.34 8.26 9.93
N LEU A 279 -2.43 8.30 11.27
CA LEU A 279 -3.71 8.46 11.96
C LEU A 279 -4.21 9.91 12.00
N SER A 280 -3.33 10.87 11.72
CA SER A 280 -3.62 12.32 11.78
C SER A 280 -4.37 12.86 10.56
N HIS A 281 -4.51 12.06 9.49
CA HIS A 281 -5.21 12.46 8.27
C HIS A 281 -6.18 11.36 7.82
N ASP A 282 -7.48 11.64 7.84
CA ASP A 282 -8.54 10.70 7.47
C ASP A 282 -8.38 10.24 6.01
N HIS A 283 -8.20 8.93 5.82
CA HIS A 283 -7.94 8.33 4.53
C HIS A 283 -8.33 6.86 4.49
N PHE A 284 -8.57 6.36 3.29
CA PHE A 284 -8.85 4.97 2.95
C PHE A 284 -7.82 4.45 1.94
N GLN A 285 -7.64 3.14 1.90
CA GLN A 285 -6.86 2.46 0.88
C GLN A 285 -7.77 1.54 0.08
N GLY A 286 -7.57 1.52 -1.23
CA GLY A 286 -8.37 0.72 -2.14
C GLY A 286 -7.56 0.27 -3.35
N GLY A 287 -8.24 -0.32 -4.32
CA GLY A 287 -7.63 -0.74 -5.58
C GLY A 287 -8.38 -1.85 -6.29
N HIS A 288 -7.88 -2.21 -7.45
CA HIS A 288 -8.44 -3.27 -8.30
C HIS A 288 -7.76 -4.61 -7.99
N TYR A 289 -8.08 -5.18 -6.82
CA TYR A 289 -7.47 -6.43 -6.36
C TYR A 289 -8.45 -7.26 -5.50
N THR A 290 -8.31 -8.58 -5.57
CA THR A 290 -9.13 -9.51 -4.77
C THR A 290 -8.24 -10.29 -3.82
N PHE A 291 -8.20 -9.90 -2.57
CA PHE A 291 -7.42 -10.54 -1.51
C PHE A 291 -7.96 -11.90 -1.08
N ALA A 292 -7.11 -12.67 -0.40
CA ALA A 292 -7.46 -13.97 0.16
C ALA A 292 -8.69 -13.88 1.09
N MET A 293 -8.75 -12.90 1.98
CA MET A 293 -9.89 -12.69 2.88
C MET A 293 -11.21 -12.48 2.12
N ALA A 294 -11.20 -11.78 0.98
CA ALA A 294 -12.40 -11.57 0.16
C ALA A 294 -12.91 -12.88 -0.47
N LYS A 295 -12.03 -13.86 -0.72
CA LYS A 295 -12.35 -15.20 -1.26
C LYS A 295 -12.74 -16.19 -0.17
N ALA A 296 -12.39 -15.91 1.09
CA ALA A 296 -12.63 -16.80 2.20
C ALA A 296 -14.14 -17.04 2.41
N PRO A 297 -14.57 -18.31 2.64
CA PRO A 297 -15.98 -18.66 2.82
C PRO A 297 -16.50 -18.19 4.17
N ILE A 298 -17.83 -18.15 4.29
CA ILE A 298 -18.51 -18.02 5.59
C ILE A 298 -18.37 -19.35 6.34
N GLU A 299 -17.81 -19.29 7.55
CA GLU A 299 -17.70 -20.43 8.46
C GLU A 299 -19.00 -20.66 9.24
N LYS A 300 -19.66 -19.58 9.63
CA LYS A 300 -20.92 -19.60 10.36
C LYS A 300 -21.83 -18.47 9.91
N GLU A 301 -23.04 -18.80 9.47
CA GLU A 301 -24.09 -17.83 9.19
C GLU A 301 -24.61 -17.20 10.48
N LEU A 302 -24.91 -15.90 10.40
CA LEU A 302 -25.42 -15.10 11.52
C LEU A 302 -26.75 -14.45 11.16
N GLN A 303 -27.58 -14.22 12.20
CA GLN A 303 -28.82 -13.46 12.11
C GLN A 303 -28.81 -12.39 13.19
N PHE A 304 -29.01 -11.14 12.80
CA PHE A 304 -29.13 -10.03 13.72
C PHE A 304 -30.61 -9.58 13.83
N GLU A 305 -31.05 -9.33 15.04
CA GLU A 305 -32.43 -8.87 15.28
C GLU A 305 -32.69 -7.53 14.57
N GLY A 306 -33.75 -7.47 13.78
CA GLY A 306 -34.13 -6.33 12.97
C GLY A 306 -33.43 -6.25 11.60
N PHE A 307 -32.57 -7.23 11.22
CA PHE A 307 -31.78 -7.25 9.97
C PHE A 307 -31.93 -8.56 9.19
N SER A 308 -33.16 -9.09 9.09
CA SER A 308 -33.44 -10.31 8.31
C SER A 308 -33.19 -10.14 6.80
N ASP A 309 -33.11 -8.92 6.33
CA ASP A 309 -32.83 -8.49 4.96
C ASP A 309 -31.31 -8.39 4.64
N VAL A 310 -30.45 -8.52 5.65
CA VAL A 310 -29.00 -8.48 5.51
C VAL A 310 -28.42 -9.88 5.71
N LYS A 311 -27.63 -10.36 4.75
CA LYS A 311 -26.85 -11.59 4.90
C LYS A 311 -25.65 -11.30 5.80
N ALA A 312 -25.43 -12.13 6.81
CA ALA A 312 -24.32 -11.96 7.73
C ALA A 312 -23.64 -13.30 8.07
N GLY A 313 -22.36 -13.27 8.39
CA GLY A 313 -21.61 -14.47 8.78
C GLY A 313 -20.23 -14.19 9.32
N ILE A 314 -19.68 -15.15 10.08
CA ILE A 314 -18.27 -15.20 10.47
C ILE A 314 -17.48 -15.76 9.29
N VAL A 315 -16.46 -15.04 8.85
CA VAL A 315 -15.57 -15.48 7.78
C VAL A 315 -14.57 -16.52 8.32
N LYS A 316 -14.33 -17.59 7.58
CA LYS A 316 -13.24 -18.53 7.86
C LYS A 316 -11.88 -17.83 7.59
N TRP A 317 -11.39 -17.12 8.58
CA TRP A 317 -10.19 -16.31 8.51
C TRP A 317 -9.41 -16.37 9.83
N PRO A 318 -8.07 -16.23 9.84
CA PRO A 318 -7.28 -16.26 11.08
C PRO A 318 -7.61 -15.10 12.03
N MET A 319 -8.14 -13.99 11.51
CA MET A 319 -8.62 -12.87 12.30
C MET A 319 -10.14 -12.91 12.45
N SER A 320 -10.68 -12.11 13.39
CA SER A 320 -12.12 -12.11 13.73
C SER A 320 -12.88 -11.19 12.78
N VAL A 321 -13.53 -11.75 11.77
CA VAL A 321 -14.20 -11.00 10.70
C VAL A 321 -15.71 -11.32 10.68
N ILE A 322 -16.52 -10.29 10.76
CA ILE A 322 -17.97 -10.33 10.49
C ILE A 322 -18.18 -9.77 9.08
N ARG A 323 -18.66 -10.59 8.16
CA ARG A 323 -19.07 -10.17 6.82
C ARG A 323 -20.56 -9.93 6.79
N ILE A 324 -20.97 -8.77 6.29
CA ILE A 324 -22.37 -8.42 6.05
C ILE A 324 -22.53 -8.01 4.58
N SER A 325 -23.65 -8.41 3.96
CA SER A 325 -23.91 -8.09 2.56
C SER A 325 -25.40 -7.98 2.24
N GLY A 326 -25.69 -7.16 1.24
CA GLY A 326 -27.04 -6.94 0.73
C GLY A 326 -27.09 -5.79 -0.29
N PRO A 327 -28.23 -5.59 -0.94
CA PRO A 327 -28.40 -4.56 -1.98
C PRO A 327 -28.58 -3.15 -1.41
N ASP A 328 -29.00 -3.00 -0.15
CA ASP A 328 -29.31 -1.71 0.49
C ASP A 328 -28.16 -1.23 1.35
N LYS A 329 -27.49 -0.14 0.92
CA LYS A 329 -26.37 0.48 1.64
C LYS A 329 -26.75 0.92 3.06
N GLU A 330 -27.92 1.53 3.22
CA GLU A 330 -28.34 2.11 4.50
C GLU A 330 -28.52 1.01 5.54
N ARG A 331 -29.07 -0.13 5.14
CA ARG A 331 -29.23 -1.29 6.03
C ARG A 331 -27.88 -1.85 6.48
N LEU A 332 -26.88 -1.87 5.56
CA LEU A 332 -25.52 -2.28 5.92
C LEU A 332 -24.86 -1.27 6.87
N ILE A 333 -25.04 0.04 6.63
CA ILE A 333 -24.54 1.09 7.51
C ILE A 333 -25.14 0.97 8.91
N GLU A 334 -26.45 0.77 9.01
CA GLU A 334 -27.14 0.60 10.29
C GLU A 334 -26.60 -0.59 11.09
N LEU A 335 -26.46 -1.75 10.44
CA LEU A 335 -25.94 -2.95 11.11
C LEU A 335 -24.47 -2.81 11.48
N ALA A 336 -23.63 -2.26 10.57
CA ALA A 336 -22.22 -2.03 10.84
C ALA A 336 -22.02 -1.07 12.03
N ASP A 337 -22.83 -0.01 12.10
CA ASP A 337 -22.80 0.93 13.24
C ASP A 337 -23.23 0.27 14.55
N LYS A 338 -24.30 -0.55 14.52
CA LYS A 338 -24.75 -1.34 15.68
C LYS A 338 -23.64 -2.26 16.19
N ILE A 339 -22.95 -2.96 15.29
CA ILE A 339 -21.82 -3.83 15.63
C ILE A 339 -20.66 -3.01 16.22
N LEU A 340 -20.29 -1.88 15.57
CA LEU A 340 -19.22 -1.00 16.05
C LEU A 340 -19.48 -0.46 17.43
N LEU A 341 -20.67 0.10 17.68
CA LEU A 341 -21.06 0.68 18.98
C LEU A 341 -21.05 -0.40 20.08
N LYS A 342 -21.54 -1.60 19.76
CA LYS A 342 -21.48 -2.72 20.70
C LYS A 342 -20.03 -3.13 20.98
N TRP A 343 -19.19 -3.24 19.92
CA TRP A 343 -17.79 -3.63 20.07
C TRP A 343 -17.00 -2.61 20.89
N ARG A 344 -17.19 -1.31 20.67
CA ARG A 344 -16.53 -0.24 21.41
C ARG A 344 -16.65 -0.38 22.93
N GLY A 345 -17.80 -0.81 23.43
CA GLY A 345 -18.08 -0.97 24.87
C GLY A 345 -18.04 -2.43 25.37
N TYR A 346 -17.55 -3.39 24.56
CA TYR A 346 -17.63 -4.81 24.91
C TYR A 346 -16.39 -5.28 25.70
N THR A 347 -16.63 -5.81 26.89
CA THR A 347 -15.63 -6.51 27.71
C THR A 347 -16.03 -7.95 27.90
N ASP A 348 -15.08 -8.88 27.69
CA ASP A 348 -15.16 -10.32 27.95
C ASP A 348 -13.86 -10.77 28.59
N GLU A 349 -13.81 -10.77 29.90
CA GLU A 349 -12.61 -11.10 30.69
C GLU A 349 -12.11 -12.52 30.40
N GLU A 350 -13.02 -13.49 30.16
CA GLU A 350 -12.66 -14.86 29.84
C GLU A 350 -11.89 -14.98 28.51
N ALA A 351 -12.12 -14.05 27.58
CA ALA A 351 -11.42 -13.96 26.30
C ALA A 351 -10.28 -12.91 26.34
N PHE A 352 -9.98 -12.32 27.49
CA PHE A 352 -9.01 -11.24 27.66
C PHE A 352 -9.34 -10.00 26.82
N ILE A 353 -10.61 -9.71 26.60
CA ILE A 353 -11.08 -8.55 25.87
C ILE A 353 -11.56 -7.50 26.85
N TYR A 354 -10.93 -6.33 26.84
CA TYR A 354 -11.28 -5.17 27.63
C TYR A 354 -11.59 -4.02 26.69
N ALA A 355 -12.76 -3.39 26.88
CA ALA A 355 -13.17 -2.23 26.10
C ALA A 355 -12.25 -1.03 26.34
N GLU A 356 -11.82 -0.86 27.61
CA GLU A 356 -10.91 0.20 28.05
C GLU A 356 -10.08 -0.24 29.26
N THR A 357 -8.96 0.42 29.48
CA THR A 357 -8.14 0.32 30.69
C THR A 357 -7.69 1.73 31.09
N ASP A 358 -7.96 2.13 32.33
CA ASP A 358 -7.62 3.48 32.84
C ASP A 358 -8.17 4.63 31.96
N GLY A 359 -9.32 4.42 31.32
CA GLY A 359 -9.98 5.39 30.45
C GLY A 359 -9.46 5.41 28.98
N GLU A 360 -8.48 4.57 28.65
CA GLU A 360 -7.98 4.44 27.29
C GLU A 360 -8.75 3.32 26.53
N PRO A 361 -9.38 3.63 25.37
CA PRO A 361 -10.16 2.67 24.62
C PRO A 361 -9.26 1.68 23.86
N HIS A 362 -9.69 0.41 23.76
CA HIS A 362 -8.98 -0.66 23.09
C HIS A 362 -9.68 -1.21 21.85
N ASN A 363 -11.01 -1.21 21.84
CA ASN A 363 -11.79 -1.83 20.77
C ASN A 363 -12.02 -0.90 19.59
N THR A 364 -11.75 -1.38 18.39
CA THR A 364 -12.03 -0.70 17.13
C THR A 364 -12.27 -1.72 16.01
N ILE A 365 -12.55 -1.25 14.81
CA ILE A 365 -12.80 -2.08 13.62
C ILE A 365 -11.91 -1.61 12.47
N THR A 366 -11.42 -2.56 11.66
CA THR A 366 -10.87 -2.33 10.33
C THR A 366 -11.95 -2.70 9.32
N PRO A 367 -12.68 -1.73 8.73
CA PRO A 367 -13.77 -2.01 7.79
C PRO A 367 -13.27 -2.05 6.35
N ILE A 368 -13.78 -3.00 5.55
CA ILE A 368 -13.46 -3.14 4.13
C ILE A 368 -14.77 -3.29 3.34
N ALA A 369 -14.95 -2.48 2.29
CA ALA A 369 -16.09 -2.49 1.41
C ALA A 369 -15.73 -2.96 -0.01
N ARG A 370 -16.65 -3.66 -0.66
CA ARG A 370 -16.56 -4.01 -2.08
C ARG A 370 -17.95 -4.28 -2.67
N ARG A 371 -18.00 -4.36 -4.00
CA ARG A 371 -19.16 -4.88 -4.71
C ARG A 371 -19.01 -6.39 -4.92
N ARG A 372 -20.12 -7.11 -4.81
CA ARG A 372 -20.21 -8.51 -5.19
C ARG A 372 -21.49 -8.73 -6.02
N GLY A 373 -21.35 -8.57 -7.33
CA GLY A 373 -22.49 -8.44 -8.22
C GLY A 373 -23.33 -7.19 -7.87
N ASP A 374 -24.62 -7.39 -7.64
CA ASP A 374 -25.55 -6.31 -7.29
C ASP A 374 -25.53 -5.97 -5.78
N ASP A 375 -24.94 -6.82 -4.95
CA ASP A 375 -24.83 -6.59 -3.52
C ASP A 375 -23.62 -5.71 -3.17
N PHE A 376 -23.75 -4.94 -2.11
CA PHE A 376 -22.63 -4.38 -1.35
C PHE A 376 -22.19 -5.40 -0.31
N GLU A 377 -20.89 -5.41 0.00
CA GLU A 377 -20.32 -6.29 1.00
C GLU A 377 -19.36 -5.47 1.90
N LEU A 378 -19.53 -5.62 3.21
CA LEU A 378 -18.64 -5.06 4.24
C LEU A 378 -18.05 -6.20 5.07
N ASP A 379 -16.72 -6.24 5.16
CA ASP A 379 -16.00 -7.01 6.16
C ASP A 379 -15.66 -6.09 7.34
N LEU A 380 -16.08 -6.48 8.53
CA LEU A 380 -15.83 -5.79 9.80
C LEU A 380 -14.83 -6.61 10.60
N VAL A 381 -13.55 -6.24 10.53
CA VAL A 381 -12.49 -6.94 11.25
C VAL A 381 -12.35 -6.34 12.64
N LEU A 382 -12.65 -7.12 13.67
CA LEU A 382 -12.56 -6.69 15.06
C LEU A 382 -11.10 -6.54 15.49
N ARG A 383 -10.74 -5.42 16.10
CA ARG A 383 -9.40 -5.10 16.56
C ARG A 383 -9.42 -4.66 18.02
N ASN A 384 -8.31 -4.95 18.71
CA ASN A 384 -8.10 -4.50 20.07
C ASN A 384 -6.60 -4.21 20.27
N ASN A 385 -6.24 -3.09 20.90
CA ASN A 385 -4.85 -2.64 21.05
C ASN A 385 -4.29 -2.76 22.48
N ILE A 386 -4.92 -3.56 23.33
CA ILE A 386 -4.45 -3.73 24.70
C ILE A 386 -3.02 -4.26 24.74
N THR A 387 -2.23 -3.76 25.68
CA THR A 387 -0.85 -4.21 25.95
C THR A 387 -0.74 -4.81 27.33
N THR A 388 0.26 -5.65 27.53
CA THR A 388 0.66 -6.18 28.83
C THR A 388 2.19 -6.12 28.97
N GLU A 389 2.73 -6.41 30.16
CA GLU A 389 4.17 -6.52 30.35
C GLU A 389 4.78 -7.61 29.46
N GLU A 390 4.08 -8.74 29.24
CA GLU A 390 4.49 -9.81 28.35
C GLU A 390 4.38 -9.42 26.87
N HIS A 391 3.37 -8.64 26.51
CA HIS A 391 3.10 -8.19 25.15
C HIS A 391 3.09 -6.65 25.04
N PRO A 392 4.26 -5.99 25.15
CA PRO A 392 4.34 -4.53 25.18
C PRO A 392 4.03 -3.87 23.83
N LEU A 393 4.05 -4.63 22.72
CA LEU A 393 3.64 -4.18 21.38
C LEU A 393 2.17 -4.48 21.08
N GLY A 394 1.45 -5.15 21.98
CA GLY A 394 0.04 -5.53 21.84
C GLY A 394 -0.17 -7.03 22.05
N VAL A 395 -1.25 -7.38 22.77
CA VAL A 395 -1.68 -8.77 22.95
C VAL A 395 -2.18 -9.35 21.61
N TYR A 396 -2.86 -8.53 20.81
CA TYR A 396 -3.38 -8.87 19.48
C TYR A 396 -2.48 -8.28 18.38
N HIS A 397 -1.20 -8.67 18.44
CA HIS A 397 -0.11 -8.20 17.61
C HIS A 397 0.86 -9.38 17.39
N PRO A 398 1.68 -9.41 16.34
CA PRO A 398 2.70 -10.45 16.18
C PRO A 398 3.55 -10.61 17.43
N HIS A 399 3.60 -11.82 17.98
CA HIS A 399 4.37 -12.12 19.19
C HIS A 399 5.87 -12.21 18.90
N ALA A 400 6.68 -12.07 19.96
CA ALA A 400 8.14 -11.93 19.87
C ALA A 400 8.83 -13.02 19.03
N LYS A 401 8.33 -14.27 19.10
CA LYS A 401 8.87 -15.40 18.32
C LYS A 401 8.78 -15.21 16.79
N LEU A 402 7.85 -14.35 16.32
CA LEU A 402 7.63 -14.09 14.90
C LEU A 402 8.38 -12.84 14.40
N HIS A 403 9.00 -12.06 15.30
CA HIS A 403 9.61 -10.77 14.98
C HIS A 403 10.82 -10.88 14.04
N HIS A 404 11.41 -12.04 13.92
CA HIS A 404 12.47 -12.28 12.95
C HIS A 404 11.97 -12.18 11.50
N ILE A 405 10.67 -12.39 11.25
CA ILE A 405 10.01 -12.22 9.95
C ILE A 405 9.17 -10.95 9.93
N LYS A 406 8.24 -10.79 10.90
CA LYS A 406 7.29 -9.66 10.93
C LYS A 406 7.12 -9.13 12.34
N LYS A 407 7.57 -7.89 12.56
CA LYS A 407 7.48 -7.20 13.86
C LYS A 407 6.51 -6.02 13.82
N GLU A 408 6.28 -5.46 12.63
CA GLU A 408 5.49 -4.25 12.44
C GLU A 408 4.00 -4.51 12.69
N ASN A 409 3.27 -3.42 12.95
CA ASN A 409 1.82 -3.46 13.12
C ASN A 409 1.11 -4.09 11.90
N ILE A 410 0.03 -4.80 12.16
CA ILE A 410 -0.80 -5.42 11.13
C ILE A 410 -1.87 -4.40 10.71
N GLY A 411 -1.63 -3.77 9.56
CA GLY A 411 -2.53 -2.80 8.94
C GLY A 411 -3.54 -3.45 8.00
N LEU A 412 -4.30 -2.59 7.29
CA LEU A 412 -5.38 -3.00 6.37
C LEU A 412 -4.94 -4.07 5.35
N ILE A 413 -3.77 -3.90 4.75
CA ILE A 413 -3.28 -4.78 3.68
C ILE A 413 -2.98 -6.17 4.22
N GLU A 414 -2.26 -6.24 5.34
CA GLU A 414 -1.93 -7.50 5.98
C GLU A 414 -3.19 -8.23 6.49
N VAL A 415 -4.13 -7.49 7.08
CA VAL A 415 -5.42 -8.04 7.52
C VAL A 415 -6.13 -8.80 6.41
N MET A 416 -6.03 -8.33 5.16
CA MET A 416 -6.68 -8.95 4.00
C MET A 416 -5.90 -10.14 3.42
N GLY A 417 -4.68 -10.43 3.92
CA GLY A 417 -3.90 -11.60 3.55
C GLY A 417 -2.72 -11.34 2.61
N LEU A 418 -2.23 -10.09 2.54
CA LEU A 418 -0.98 -9.77 1.83
C LEU A 418 0.08 -9.32 2.83
N ALA A 419 1.13 -10.12 3.00
CA ALA A 419 2.30 -9.75 3.79
C ALA A 419 3.15 -8.71 3.07
N VAL A 420 3.42 -7.59 3.73
CA VAL A 420 4.45 -6.64 3.31
C VAL A 420 5.64 -6.80 4.26
N LEU A 421 6.67 -7.47 3.80
CA LEU A 421 7.84 -7.84 4.59
C LEU A 421 9.01 -6.86 4.34
N PRO A 422 9.89 -6.66 5.34
CA PRO A 422 11.01 -5.74 5.23
C PRO A 422 12.09 -6.21 4.25
N ALA A 423 12.78 -5.25 3.61
CA ALA A 423 13.78 -5.50 2.58
C ALA A 423 14.96 -6.37 3.07
N ARG A 424 15.35 -6.27 4.36
CA ARG A 424 16.43 -7.06 4.95
C ARG A 424 16.26 -8.57 4.73
N LEU A 425 15.02 -9.07 4.71
CA LEU A 425 14.73 -10.50 4.52
C LEU A 425 15.23 -11.05 3.18
N LYS A 426 15.44 -10.22 2.17
CA LYS A 426 16.01 -10.68 0.89
C LYS A 426 17.41 -11.27 1.10
N ASP A 427 18.26 -10.54 1.81
CA ASP A 427 19.66 -10.91 1.99
C ASP A 427 19.80 -11.93 3.15
N GLU A 428 19.04 -11.77 4.22
CA GLU A 428 18.98 -12.73 5.33
C GLU A 428 18.53 -14.12 4.87
N MET A 429 17.52 -14.22 3.98
CA MET A 429 17.05 -15.50 3.46
C MET A 429 18.03 -16.14 2.48
N ALA A 430 18.76 -15.36 1.71
CA ALA A 430 19.83 -15.89 0.86
C ALA A 430 20.98 -16.47 1.71
N GLU A 431 21.40 -15.78 2.76
CA GLU A 431 22.41 -16.24 3.69
C GLU A 431 21.94 -17.49 4.46
N LEU A 432 20.67 -17.51 4.90
CA LEU A 432 20.05 -18.64 5.57
C LEU A 432 20.00 -19.87 4.65
N ALA A 433 19.62 -19.68 3.39
CA ALA A 433 19.60 -20.77 2.40
C ALA A 433 20.98 -21.42 2.23
N ASP A 434 22.02 -20.62 2.09
CA ASP A 434 23.41 -21.10 1.98
C ASP A 434 23.84 -21.83 3.26
N ALA A 435 23.51 -21.31 4.44
CA ALA A 435 23.82 -21.93 5.73
C ALA A 435 23.14 -23.29 5.90
N LEU A 436 21.85 -23.40 5.56
CA LEU A 436 21.09 -24.66 5.65
C LEU A 436 21.61 -25.73 4.71
N VAL A 437 21.99 -25.38 3.48
CA VAL A 437 22.56 -26.32 2.51
C VAL A 437 23.94 -26.83 2.93
N ASN A 438 24.75 -25.97 3.54
CA ASN A 438 26.11 -26.27 3.96
C ASN A 438 26.21 -26.84 5.39
N GLY A 439 25.13 -26.87 6.16
CA GLY A 439 25.11 -27.31 7.56
C GLY A 439 25.87 -26.36 8.49
N THR A 440 25.86 -25.07 8.22
CA THR A 440 26.49 -24.02 9.02
C THR A 440 25.70 -23.80 10.32
N ASP A 441 26.37 -23.57 11.44
CA ASP A 441 25.71 -23.18 12.69
C ASP A 441 25.11 -21.80 12.58
N LEU A 442 23.76 -21.74 12.60
CA LEU A 442 23.01 -20.50 12.45
C LEU A 442 23.22 -19.51 13.60
N ARG A 443 23.53 -20.02 14.79
CA ARG A 443 23.77 -19.18 15.98
C ARG A 443 25.13 -18.51 16.00
N ALA A 444 26.06 -19.02 15.21
CA ALA A 444 27.38 -18.42 15.07
C ALA A 444 27.41 -17.12 14.25
N THR A 445 26.34 -16.84 13.50
CA THR A 445 26.21 -15.67 12.63
C THR A 445 25.17 -14.70 13.20
N GLU A 446 25.55 -13.46 13.47
CA GLU A 446 24.67 -12.46 14.10
C GLU A 446 23.36 -12.24 13.31
N THR A 447 23.43 -12.20 11.98
CA THR A 447 22.28 -12.03 11.09
C THR A 447 21.32 -13.22 11.12
N LEU A 448 21.82 -14.45 11.29
CA LEU A 448 21.03 -15.69 11.26
C LEU A 448 20.54 -16.16 12.62
N ALA A 449 21.18 -15.70 13.71
CA ALA A 449 20.85 -16.15 15.07
C ALA A 449 19.37 -15.96 15.42
N SER A 450 18.73 -14.89 14.92
CA SER A 450 17.30 -14.61 15.13
C SER A 450 16.37 -15.60 14.41
N HIS A 451 16.86 -16.28 13.36
CA HIS A 451 16.12 -17.28 12.58
C HIS A 451 16.37 -18.71 13.02
N ALA A 452 17.37 -18.95 13.92
CA ALA A 452 17.85 -20.29 14.24
C ALA A 452 16.77 -21.19 14.83
N GLU A 453 16.02 -20.72 15.85
CA GLU A 453 14.96 -21.48 16.49
C GLU A 453 13.84 -21.87 15.53
N TRP A 454 13.41 -20.91 14.68
CA TRP A 454 12.43 -21.16 13.65
C TRP A 454 12.92 -22.20 12.62
N ALA A 455 14.17 -22.06 12.13
CA ALA A 455 14.75 -22.99 11.17
C ALA A 455 14.84 -24.40 11.75
N GLU A 456 15.34 -24.55 12.99
CA GLU A 456 15.39 -25.84 13.69
C GLU A 456 13.99 -26.47 13.84
N GLY A 457 12.95 -25.65 14.01
CA GLY A 457 11.57 -26.13 14.14
C GLY A 457 11.00 -26.72 12.86
N PHE A 458 11.35 -26.20 11.70
CA PHE A 458 10.84 -26.72 10.44
C PHE A 458 11.74 -27.77 9.76
N LEU A 459 13.05 -27.73 10.00
CA LEU A 459 14.01 -28.68 9.39
C LEU A 459 13.56 -30.14 9.42
N PRO A 460 13.00 -30.69 10.52
CA PRO A 460 12.55 -32.09 10.59
C PRO A 460 11.39 -32.44 9.65
N LYS A 461 10.70 -31.44 9.06
CA LYS A 461 9.60 -31.66 8.12
C LYS A 461 10.09 -32.08 6.74
N TYR A 462 11.38 -31.84 6.43
CA TYR A 462 11.96 -32.02 5.11
C TYR A 462 13.06 -33.08 5.11
N ASP A 463 12.91 -34.11 4.30
CA ASP A 463 13.88 -35.23 4.21
C ASP A 463 15.26 -34.78 3.77
N LYS A 464 15.32 -33.80 2.85
CA LYS A 464 16.57 -33.27 2.32
C LYS A 464 16.42 -31.83 1.86
N ILE A 465 17.33 -30.97 2.30
CA ILE A 465 17.45 -29.59 1.83
C ILE A 465 18.65 -29.49 0.90
N THR A 466 18.43 -28.92 -0.29
CA THR A 466 19.41 -28.80 -1.38
C THR A 466 19.36 -27.37 -1.94
N LYS A 467 20.34 -27.03 -2.77
CA LYS A 467 20.34 -25.72 -3.48
C LYS A 467 19.11 -25.52 -4.37
N ASP A 468 18.50 -26.60 -4.84
CA ASP A 468 17.38 -26.53 -5.79
C ASP A 468 16.04 -26.30 -5.08
N ASN A 469 15.88 -26.69 -3.81
CA ASN A 469 14.59 -26.60 -3.09
C ASN A 469 14.60 -25.70 -1.87
N VAL A 470 15.75 -25.23 -1.40
CA VAL A 470 15.84 -24.46 -0.14
C VAL A 470 15.04 -23.16 -0.18
N MET A 471 15.03 -22.46 -1.30
CA MET A 471 14.28 -21.20 -1.41
C MET A 471 12.78 -21.44 -1.42
N ASP A 472 12.29 -22.50 -2.05
CA ASP A 472 10.86 -22.85 -2.06
C ASP A 472 10.40 -23.22 -0.64
N ILE A 473 11.23 -23.96 0.10
CA ILE A 473 11.01 -24.29 1.52
C ILE A 473 10.92 -23.01 2.35
N LEU A 474 11.87 -22.09 2.20
CA LEU A 474 11.88 -20.83 2.95
C LEU A 474 10.67 -19.97 2.60
N HIS A 475 10.25 -19.90 1.33
CA HIS A 475 9.06 -19.19 0.92
C HIS A 475 7.79 -19.75 1.58
N GLU A 476 7.65 -21.07 1.61
CA GLU A 476 6.52 -21.72 2.27
C GLU A 476 6.51 -21.45 3.77
N GLU A 477 7.63 -21.68 4.45
CA GLU A 477 7.73 -21.49 5.91
C GLU A 477 7.57 -20.03 6.34
N ILE A 478 8.03 -19.05 5.54
CA ILE A 478 7.75 -17.61 5.76
C ILE A 478 6.25 -17.33 5.66
N GLY A 479 5.58 -17.90 4.67
CA GLY A 479 4.13 -17.75 4.52
C GLY A 479 3.35 -18.35 5.70
N LEU A 480 3.81 -19.48 6.24
CA LEU A 480 3.24 -20.08 7.44
C LEU A 480 3.47 -19.21 8.69
N VAL A 481 4.65 -18.58 8.81
CA VAL A 481 4.88 -17.55 9.85
C VAL A 481 3.91 -16.40 9.72
N PHE A 482 3.65 -15.91 8.50
CA PHE A 482 2.66 -14.84 8.30
C PHE A 482 1.24 -15.28 8.65
N ASN A 483 0.88 -16.54 8.38
CA ASN A 483 -0.41 -17.08 8.83
C ASN A 483 -0.51 -17.05 10.37
N GLU A 484 0.56 -17.38 11.08
CA GLU A 484 0.62 -17.29 12.55
C GLU A 484 0.54 -15.83 13.04
N VAL A 485 1.20 -14.89 12.32
CA VAL A 485 1.09 -13.45 12.56
C VAL A 485 -0.37 -12.98 12.51
N LEU A 486 -1.16 -13.43 11.55
CA LEU A 486 -2.57 -13.09 11.46
C LEU A 486 -3.40 -13.72 12.60
N GLN A 487 -3.05 -14.93 13.02
CA GLN A 487 -3.69 -15.61 14.17
C GLN A 487 -3.38 -14.86 15.48
N ASP A 488 -2.14 -14.41 15.67
CA ASP A 488 -1.76 -13.59 16.83
C ASP A 488 -2.53 -12.27 16.85
N ALA A 489 -2.71 -11.63 15.68
CA ALA A 489 -3.47 -10.39 15.55
C ALA A 489 -5.00 -10.56 15.67
N GLY A 490 -5.52 -11.79 15.58
CA GLY A 490 -6.93 -12.09 15.74
C GLY A 490 -7.39 -11.97 17.20
N VAL A 491 -8.49 -11.26 17.42
CA VAL A 491 -9.05 -11.06 18.77
C VAL A 491 -9.62 -12.35 19.33
N TYR A 492 -10.50 -12.99 18.56
CA TYR A 492 -11.01 -14.33 18.90
C TYR A 492 -10.18 -15.38 18.18
N LYS A 493 -9.47 -16.20 18.95
CA LYS A 493 -8.59 -17.25 18.39
C LYS A 493 -9.39 -18.33 17.67
N CYS A 494 -8.78 -18.96 16.67
CA CYS A 494 -9.38 -20.09 15.92
C CYS A 494 -9.40 -21.40 16.71
N THR A 495 -9.77 -21.33 17.98
CA THR A 495 -9.97 -22.47 18.90
C THR A 495 -11.43 -22.61 19.26
N PRO A 496 -11.87 -23.77 19.81
CA PRO A 496 -13.25 -23.93 20.30
C PRO A 496 -13.66 -22.87 21.32
N GLU A 497 -12.76 -22.48 22.22
CA GLU A 497 -12.98 -21.44 23.24
C GLU A 497 -13.10 -20.06 22.61
N GLY A 498 -12.20 -19.72 21.67
CA GLY A 498 -12.23 -18.46 20.96
C GLY A 498 -13.50 -18.33 20.09
N ARG A 499 -13.94 -19.41 19.45
CA ARG A 499 -15.22 -19.42 18.70
C ARG A 499 -16.41 -19.18 19.60
N LYS A 500 -16.47 -19.82 20.79
CA LYS A 500 -17.54 -19.56 21.78
C LYS A 500 -17.53 -18.13 22.28
N ALA A 501 -16.37 -17.55 22.52
CA ALA A 501 -16.24 -16.15 22.92
C ALA A 501 -16.74 -15.21 21.79
N PHE A 502 -16.41 -15.51 20.54
CA PHE A 502 -16.93 -14.73 19.40
C PHE A 502 -18.46 -14.81 19.32
N GLU A 503 -19.03 -16.01 19.53
CA GLU A 503 -20.49 -16.20 19.57
C GLU A 503 -21.15 -15.42 20.72
N ARG A 504 -20.52 -15.33 21.90
CA ARG A 504 -21.00 -14.48 22.99
C ARG A 504 -21.08 -13.00 22.60
N PHE A 505 -20.06 -12.50 21.89
CA PHE A 505 -20.10 -11.14 21.35
C PHE A 505 -21.25 -10.97 20.35
N ILE A 506 -21.38 -11.87 19.38
CA ILE A 506 -22.47 -11.83 18.38
C ILE A 506 -23.83 -11.81 19.05
N ALA A 507 -24.04 -12.66 20.07
CA ALA A 507 -25.30 -12.71 20.81
C ALA A 507 -25.59 -11.43 21.63
N ALA A 508 -24.59 -10.62 21.86
CA ALA A 508 -24.73 -9.35 22.56
C ALA A 508 -25.01 -8.17 21.62
N VAL A 509 -24.84 -8.32 20.31
CA VAL A 509 -25.17 -7.31 19.29
C VAL A 509 -26.67 -7.28 19.03
#